data_4017863b923c1fb2c86d72dc839ef421
#
_entry.id   4017863b923c1fb2c86d72dc839ef421
#
_cell.length_a   1.000
_cell.length_b   1.000
_cell.length_c   1.000
_cell.angle_alpha   90.00
_cell.angle_beta   90.00
_cell.angle_gamma   90.00
#
_symmetry.space_group_name_H-M   'P 1'
#
loop_
_entity.id
_entity.type
_entity.pdbx_description
1 polymer ?
#
loop_
_entity_poly.entity_id
_entity_poly.type
_entity_poly.pdbx_seq_one_letter_code
_entity_poly.pdbx_strand_id
1 'polypeptide(L)'
;MLSLLALAVAGPAAAQVWPVQREAEALAVDAAEVARTEGGTAEAALAELRAQGASVALTEWIEGAYRDRLAGLSLDTGGDVSVLLTGRKPVADMMAQAGEATVVVRFRTGAKATRDQLLAAIREHQAAIRAMLARPPAMGIDARRGELVIMIGGADAAGDREQLRKRIERLTDVPVRLAPADRPDGLLAGTAALDAPPSPLVGPVVPGGSQVMGPDPVNGRRYICTTGFAVSDGERTAIVTAAHCPDTLEHIATDGSRIPLPFVGQWGWGFQDVQVNLSPLADRAVFFADTARTQVRQVEHQRGRAATRVGDLVCHRGERSGYSCARVLMTDFAPSGDLCGGACLPMWVAVAGPSCRGGDSGGPIFIGTTAIGLLKGSSYRGDRSCGFYYYMPIDYLPEGWRLLTVPRP
;
A
#
# COMPACT_ATOMS: atom_id res chain seq x y z
N MET A 1 30.32 -49.35 -41.96
CA MET A 1 29.06 -48.74 -41.53
C MET A 1 29.41 -47.54 -40.67
N LEU A 2 29.40 -46.33 -41.23
CA LEU A 2 29.58 -45.08 -40.48
C LEU A 2 28.20 -44.54 -40.07
N SER A 3 27.94 -44.47 -38.77
CA SER A 3 26.74 -43.79 -38.24
C SER A 3 26.99 -42.29 -38.19
N LEU A 4 26.26 -41.51 -38.95
CA LEU A 4 26.21 -40.06 -38.83
C LEU A 4 25.33 -39.71 -37.59
N LEU A 5 25.93 -39.11 -36.54
CA LEU A 5 25.20 -38.43 -35.51
C LEU A 5 24.76 -37.04 -36.05
N ALA A 6 23.46 -36.85 -36.19
CA ALA A 6 22.89 -35.53 -36.45
C ALA A 6 22.86 -34.73 -35.15
N LEU A 7 23.66 -33.66 -35.05
CA LEU A 7 23.52 -32.63 -34.00
C LEU A 7 22.28 -31.79 -34.33
N ALA A 8 21.26 -31.91 -33.52
CA ALA A 8 20.13 -30.95 -33.54
C ALA A 8 20.61 -29.62 -32.93
N VAL A 9 20.76 -28.61 -33.75
CA VAL A 9 20.96 -27.21 -33.28
C VAL A 9 19.63 -26.71 -32.78
N ALA A 10 19.51 -26.54 -31.46
CA ALA A 10 18.38 -25.87 -30.87
C ALA A 10 18.39 -24.40 -31.34
N GLY A 11 17.38 -24.00 -32.09
CA GLY A 11 17.18 -22.62 -32.51
C GLY A 11 16.93 -21.72 -31.29
N PRO A 12 17.20 -20.41 -31.38
CA PRO A 12 16.94 -19.50 -30.27
C PRO A 12 15.46 -19.56 -29.90
N ALA A 13 15.18 -19.81 -28.63
CA ALA A 13 13.83 -19.76 -28.10
C ALA A 13 13.25 -18.38 -28.40
N ALA A 14 12.13 -18.34 -29.12
CA ALA A 14 11.43 -17.10 -29.40
C ALA A 14 11.11 -16.42 -28.08
N ALA A 15 11.56 -15.17 -27.89
CA ALA A 15 11.24 -14.37 -26.73
C ALA A 15 9.72 -14.26 -26.63
N GLN A 16 9.15 -14.83 -25.58
CA GLN A 16 7.72 -14.82 -25.36
C GLN A 16 7.30 -13.39 -25.05
N VAL A 17 6.57 -12.77 -25.99
CA VAL A 17 6.03 -11.41 -25.81
C VAL A 17 4.82 -11.53 -24.91
N TRP A 18 4.91 -10.95 -23.74
CA TRP A 18 3.82 -10.88 -22.76
C TRP A 18 2.75 -9.92 -23.27
N PRO A 19 1.47 -10.29 -23.21
CA PRO A 19 0.42 -9.30 -23.32
C PRO A 19 0.46 -8.42 -22.05
N VAL A 20 1.02 -7.23 -22.21
CA VAL A 20 1.02 -6.22 -21.15
C VAL A 20 -0.33 -5.51 -21.19
N GLN A 21 -1.05 -5.53 -20.05
CA GLN A 21 -2.31 -4.81 -19.92
C GLN A 21 -2.07 -3.30 -20.00
N ARG A 22 -2.87 -2.64 -20.83
CA ARG A 22 -2.94 -1.18 -20.87
C ARG A 22 -3.88 -0.65 -19.80
N GLU A 23 -3.80 0.65 -19.49
CA GLU A 23 -4.57 1.29 -18.41
C GLU A 23 -6.06 0.93 -18.45
N ALA A 24 -6.73 1.01 -19.59
CA ALA A 24 -8.16 0.71 -19.70
C ALA A 24 -8.49 -0.75 -19.37
N GLU A 25 -7.67 -1.70 -19.82
CA GLU A 25 -7.80 -3.13 -19.53
C GLU A 25 -7.51 -3.41 -18.06
N ALA A 26 -6.45 -2.77 -17.53
CA ALA A 26 -6.03 -2.89 -16.14
C ALA A 26 -7.13 -2.40 -15.17
N LEU A 27 -7.73 -1.22 -15.45
CA LEU A 27 -8.83 -0.70 -14.67
C LEU A 27 -10.10 -1.58 -14.75
N ALA A 28 -10.37 -2.20 -15.89
CA ALA A 28 -11.50 -3.12 -16.01
C ALA A 28 -11.31 -4.39 -15.16
N VAL A 29 -10.09 -4.90 -15.07
CA VAL A 29 -9.75 -6.02 -14.18
C VAL A 29 -9.88 -5.62 -12.71
N ASP A 30 -9.35 -4.45 -12.34
CA ASP A 30 -9.47 -3.93 -10.96
C ASP A 30 -10.94 -3.71 -10.59
N ALA A 31 -11.76 -3.19 -11.50
CA ALA A 31 -13.19 -3.02 -11.29
C ALA A 31 -13.94 -4.35 -11.07
N ALA A 32 -13.58 -5.38 -11.82
CA ALA A 32 -14.14 -6.72 -11.62
C ALA A 32 -13.77 -7.29 -10.23
N GLU A 33 -12.53 -7.08 -9.78
CA GLU A 33 -12.10 -7.48 -8.44
C GLU A 33 -12.83 -6.70 -7.33
N VAL A 34 -13.00 -5.39 -7.50
CA VAL A 34 -13.79 -4.55 -6.58
C VAL A 34 -15.23 -5.07 -6.50
N ALA A 35 -15.89 -5.31 -7.63
CA ALA A 35 -17.25 -5.86 -7.66
C ALA A 35 -17.34 -7.22 -6.97
N ARG A 36 -16.32 -8.06 -7.11
CA ARG A 36 -16.24 -9.37 -6.46
C ARG A 36 -16.11 -9.26 -4.94
N THR A 37 -15.37 -8.28 -4.43
CA THR A 37 -15.04 -8.13 -3.00
C THR A 37 -16.03 -7.26 -2.24
N GLU A 38 -16.53 -6.20 -2.84
CA GLU A 38 -17.46 -5.25 -2.21
C GLU A 38 -18.91 -5.46 -2.65
N GLY A 39 -19.15 -6.24 -3.70
CA GLY A 39 -20.45 -6.39 -4.34
C GLY A 39 -20.71 -5.33 -5.41
N GLY A 40 -21.86 -5.38 -6.05
CA GLY A 40 -22.22 -4.49 -7.15
C GLY A 40 -21.80 -5.03 -8.52
N THR A 41 -21.71 -4.15 -9.51
CA THR A 41 -21.31 -4.51 -10.88
C THR A 41 -19.91 -3.97 -11.23
N ALA A 42 -19.23 -4.63 -12.15
CA ALA A 42 -17.93 -4.20 -12.64
C ALA A 42 -18.00 -2.83 -13.35
N GLU A 43 -19.14 -2.53 -14.01
CA GLU A 43 -19.36 -1.23 -14.67
C GLU A 43 -19.44 -0.09 -13.64
N ALA A 44 -20.17 -0.29 -12.54
CA ALA A 44 -20.26 0.71 -11.46
C ALA A 44 -18.89 0.92 -10.80
N ALA A 45 -18.16 -0.15 -10.52
CA ALA A 45 -16.81 -0.07 -9.96
C ALA A 45 -15.82 0.62 -10.93
N LEU A 46 -15.92 0.36 -12.24
CA LEU A 46 -15.11 1.03 -13.25
C LEU A 46 -15.41 2.54 -13.33
N ALA A 47 -16.67 2.91 -13.27
CA ALA A 47 -17.07 4.32 -13.22
C ALA A 47 -16.49 5.02 -11.97
N GLU A 48 -16.56 4.36 -10.81
CA GLU A 48 -15.98 4.87 -9.56
C GLU A 48 -14.47 5.02 -9.66
N LEU A 49 -13.75 4.03 -10.19
CA LEU A 49 -12.29 4.10 -10.37
C LEU A 49 -11.87 5.25 -11.30
N ARG A 50 -12.63 5.49 -12.38
CA ARG A 50 -12.39 6.63 -13.28
C ARG A 50 -12.65 7.97 -12.60
N ALA A 51 -13.76 8.08 -11.87
CA ALA A 51 -14.09 9.28 -11.08
C ALA A 51 -13.03 9.56 -10.00
N GLN A 52 -12.55 8.52 -9.31
CA GLN A 52 -11.46 8.59 -8.35
C GLN A 52 -10.18 9.17 -8.99
N GLY A 53 -9.75 8.65 -10.13
CA GLY A 53 -8.57 9.15 -10.83
C GLY A 53 -8.72 10.60 -11.28
N ALA A 54 -9.84 10.92 -11.90
CA ALA A 54 -10.12 12.24 -12.44
C ALA A 54 -10.31 13.33 -11.36
N SER A 55 -10.76 12.96 -10.15
CA SER A 55 -11.02 13.90 -9.05
C SER A 55 -9.78 14.30 -8.24
N VAL A 56 -8.58 13.77 -8.53
CA VAL A 56 -7.36 14.07 -7.77
C VAL A 56 -7.09 15.57 -7.72
N ALA A 57 -7.01 16.25 -8.87
CA ALA A 57 -6.74 17.67 -8.93
C ALA A 57 -7.82 18.52 -8.22
N LEU A 58 -9.09 18.09 -8.27
CA LEU A 58 -10.17 18.75 -7.54
C LEU A 58 -9.96 18.65 -6.02
N THR A 59 -9.59 17.47 -5.52
CA THR A 59 -9.37 17.27 -4.07
C THR A 59 -8.13 17.99 -3.58
N GLU A 60 -7.06 18.06 -4.35
CA GLU A 60 -5.87 18.88 -4.05
C GLU A 60 -6.22 20.38 -3.97
N TRP A 61 -7.03 20.86 -4.90
CA TRP A 61 -7.53 22.24 -4.84
C TRP A 61 -8.36 22.50 -3.57
N ILE A 62 -9.27 21.58 -3.21
CA ILE A 62 -10.08 21.70 -2.00
C ILE A 62 -9.20 21.73 -0.76
N GLU A 63 -8.20 20.86 -0.66
CA GLU A 63 -7.25 20.84 0.47
C GLU A 63 -6.50 22.16 0.59
N GLY A 64 -6.06 22.75 -0.51
CA GLY A 64 -5.43 24.07 -0.52
C GLY A 64 -6.39 25.20 -0.13
N ALA A 65 -7.59 25.22 -0.73
CA ALA A 65 -8.56 26.30 -0.53
C ALA A 65 -9.16 26.34 0.89
N TYR A 66 -9.26 25.18 1.56
CA TYR A 66 -9.87 25.05 2.88
C TYR A 66 -8.87 24.62 3.97
N ARG A 67 -7.58 24.68 3.74
CA ARG A 67 -6.52 24.20 4.62
C ARG A 67 -6.72 24.57 6.08
N ASP A 68 -7.03 25.85 6.34
CA ASP A 68 -7.17 26.40 7.70
C ASP A 68 -8.40 25.85 8.45
N ARG A 69 -9.31 25.18 7.74
CA ARG A 69 -10.54 24.63 8.28
C ARG A 69 -10.70 23.13 8.03
N LEU A 70 -9.86 22.54 7.20
CA LEU A 70 -9.99 21.15 6.78
C LEU A 70 -9.73 20.21 7.96
N ALA A 71 -10.75 19.48 8.36
CA ALA A 71 -10.65 18.39 9.35
C ALA A 71 -10.48 17.02 8.69
N GLY A 72 -11.01 16.85 7.48
CA GLY A 72 -10.86 15.64 6.69
C GLY A 72 -11.49 15.73 5.32
N LEU A 73 -10.99 14.89 4.43
CA LEU A 73 -11.51 14.70 3.07
C LEU A 73 -11.57 13.20 2.79
N SER A 74 -12.66 12.76 2.19
CA SER A 74 -12.85 11.36 1.83
C SER A 74 -13.67 11.21 0.57
N LEU A 75 -13.49 10.10 -0.12
CA LEU A 75 -14.37 9.65 -1.18
C LEU A 75 -15.48 8.77 -0.58
N ASP A 76 -16.67 8.97 -1.05
CA ASP A 76 -17.81 8.09 -0.80
C ASP A 76 -17.89 7.03 -1.90
N THR A 77 -18.66 5.96 -1.67
CA THR A 77 -18.96 4.98 -2.72
C THR A 77 -19.62 5.67 -3.91
N GLY A 78 -19.09 5.41 -5.11
CA GLY A 78 -19.50 6.08 -6.34
C GLY A 78 -18.66 7.29 -6.73
N GLY A 79 -17.66 7.67 -5.91
CA GLY A 79 -16.65 8.69 -6.26
C GLY A 79 -17.01 10.13 -5.87
N ASP A 80 -18.12 10.36 -5.17
CA ASP A 80 -18.43 11.68 -4.58
C ASP A 80 -17.44 12.04 -3.49
N VAL A 81 -17.21 13.34 -3.29
CA VAL A 81 -16.26 13.88 -2.31
C VAL A 81 -16.98 14.42 -1.09
N SER A 82 -16.63 13.92 0.09
CA SER A 82 -17.08 14.44 1.38
C SER A 82 -15.95 15.24 2.04
N VAL A 83 -16.22 16.52 2.36
CA VAL A 83 -15.30 17.46 2.98
C VAL A 83 -15.83 17.83 4.37
N LEU A 84 -15.02 17.60 5.39
CA LEU A 84 -15.33 17.98 6.77
C LEU A 84 -14.50 19.20 7.18
N LEU A 85 -15.18 20.25 7.63
CA LEU A 85 -14.58 21.52 8.01
C LEU A 85 -14.79 21.85 9.49
N THR A 86 -13.87 22.56 10.09
CA THR A 86 -14.03 23.14 11.44
C THR A 86 -14.92 24.39 11.40
N GLY A 87 -15.40 24.80 12.57
CA GLY A 87 -16.26 25.96 12.74
C GLY A 87 -17.69 25.73 12.24
N ARG A 88 -18.53 26.77 12.30
CA ARG A 88 -19.97 26.70 11.96
C ARG A 88 -20.34 27.40 10.67
N LYS A 89 -19.42 28.13 10.04
CA LYS A 89 -19.71 28.84 8.78
C LYS A 89 -19.97 27.80 7.67
N PRO A 90 -21.19 27.74 7.13
CA PRO A 90 -21.53 26.75 6.11
C PRO A 90 -20.79 27.04 4.80
N VAL A 91 -20.59 25.99 4.03
CA VAL A 91 -20.10 26.04 2.64
C VAL A 91 -21.13 25.30 1.81
N ALA A 92 -21.54 25.88 0.69
CA ALA A 92 -22.50 25.21 -0.20
C ALA A 92 -21.84 24.03 -0.91
N ASP A 93 -22.61 22.96 -1.08
CA ASP A 93 -22.21 21.84 -1.91
C ASP A 93 -21.97 22.31 -3.35
N MET A 94 -21.08 21.65 -4.06
CA MET A 94 -20.75 21.99 -5.43
C MET A 94 -20.73 20.72 -6.31
N MET A 95 -21.01 20.92 -7.59
CA MET A 95 -20.81 19.93 -8.63
C MET A 95 -19.55 20.32 -9.42
N ALA A 96 -18.68 19.40 -9.69
CA ALA A 96 -17.47 19.62 -10.46
C ALA A 96 -17.31 18.55 -11.54
N GLN A 97 -16.80 18.94 -12.69
CA GLN A 97 -16.39 17.99 -13.72
C GLN A 97 -15.00 17.42 -13.36
N ALA A 98 -14.90 16.10 -13.31
CA ALA A 98 -13.67 15.35 -13.12
C ALA A 98 -13.51 14.39 -14.31
N GLY A 99 -12.79 14.82 -15.34
CA GLY A 99 -12.76 14.13 -16.62
C GLY A 99 -14.18 14.07 -17.24
N GLU A 100 -14.64 12.88 -17.57
CA GLU A 100 -16.02 12.65 -18.09
C GLU A 100 -17.07 12.50 -16.98
N ALA A 101 -16.65 12.37 -15.71
CA ALA A 101 -17.55 12.20 -14.59
C ALA A 101 -17.96 13.53 -13.96
N THR A 102 -19.20 13.64 -13.51
CA THR A 102 -19.64 14.72 -12.62
C THR A 102 -19.53 14.22 -11.18
N VAL A 103 -18.74 14.92 -10.38
CA VAL A 103 -18.50 14.61 -8.96
C VAL A 103 -19.23 15.61 -8.10
N VAL A 104 -19.99 15.15 -7.12
CA VAL A 104 -20.62 15.99 -6.11
C VAL A 104 -19.67 16.15 -4.93
N VAL A 105 -19.40 17.40 -4.55
CA VAL A 105 -18.61 17.73 -3.35
C VAL A 105 -19.54 18.20 -2.25
N ARG A 106 -19.64 17.43 -1.17
CA ARG A 106 -20.49 17.73 -0.01
C ARG A 106 -19.68 18.29 1.14
N PHE A 107 -20.06 19.47 1.60
CA PHE A 107 -19.41 20.12 2.71
C PHE A 107 -20.18 19.95 4.01
N ARG A 108 -19.51 19.44 5.04
CA ARG A 108 -20.01 19.38 6.41
C ARG A 108 -19.14 20.27 7.30
N THR A 109 -19.76 20.91 8.29
CA THR A 109 -19.06 21.80 9.23
C THR A 109 -19.26 21.32 10.66
N GLY A 110 -18.45 21.83 11.60
CA GLY A 110 -18.59 21.54 13.03
C GLY A 110 -17.55 20.58 13.60
N ALA A 111 -16.55 20.18 12.83
CA ALA A 111 -15.40 19.47 13.38
C ALA A 111 -14.68 20.33 14.43
N LYS A 112 -14.12 19.68 15.46
CA LYS A 112 -13.46 20.35 16.60
C LYS A 112 -11.99 20.67 16.34
N ALA A 113 -11.33 19.92 15.48
CA ALA A 113 -9.93 20.08 15.14
C ALA A 113 -9.71 19.98 13.62
N THR A 114 -8.72 20.68 13.10
CA THR A 114 -8.25 20.53 11.73
C THR A 114 -7.39 19.28 11.58
N ARG A 115 -7.19 18.80 10.35
CA ARG A 115 -6.26 17.69 10.06
C ARG A 115 -4.85 18.02 10.54
N ASP A 116 -4.39 19.26 10.36
CA ASP A 116 -3.05 19.68 10.80
C ASP A 116 -2.92 19.61 12.34
N GLN A 117 -3.96 20.02 13.10
CA GLN A 117 -3.98 19.86 14.55
C GLN A 117 -3.98 18.39 14.99
N LEU A 118 -4.75 17.54 14.32
CA LEU A 118 -4.75 16.08 14.59
C LEU A 118 -3.39 15.44 14.31
N LEU A 119 -2.72 15.84 13.22
CA LEU A 119 -1.36 15.38 12.88
C LEU A 119 -0.33 15.86 13.90
N ALA A 120 -0.40 17.13 14.32
CA ALA A 120 0.46 17.69 15.35
C ALA A 120 0.29 16.93 16.68
N ALA A 121 -0.95 16.63 17.07
CA ALA A 121 -1.28 15.85 18.26
C ALA A 121 -0.60 14.47 18.27
N ILE A 122 -0.58 13.75 17.13
CA ILE A 122 0.15 12.48 17.03
C ILE A 122 1.65 12.73 17.18
N ARG A 123 2.23 13.63 16.40
CA ARG A 123 3.69 13.86 16.36
C ARG A 123 4.25 14.30 17.72
N GLU A 124 3.55 15.18 18.39
CA GLU A 124 4.01 15.78 19.67
C GLU A 124 3.75 14.88 20.87
N HIS A 125 2.65 14.12 20.85
CA HIS A 125 2.20 13.38 22.03
C HIS A 125 2.30 11.86 21.90
N GLN A 126 2.76 11.32 20.76
CA GLN A 126 2.88 9.88 20.53
C GLN A 126 3.62 9.16 21.67
N ALA A 127 4.76 9.68 22.10
CA ALA A 127 5.56 9.08 23.17
C ALA A 127 4.80 9.05 24.52
N ALA A 128 4.12 10.15 24.87
CA ALA A 128 3.33 10.25 26.10
C ALA A 128 2.10 9.34 26.05
N ILE A 129 1.42 9.23 24.90
CA ILE A 129 0.30 8.30 24.71
C ILE A 129 0.78 6.85 24.85
N ARG A 130 1.91 6.50 24.25
CA ARG A 130 2.52 5.15 24.35
C ARG A 130 2.84 4.80 25.81
N ALA A 131 3.35 5.75 26.59
CA ALA A 131 3.66 5.55 28.00
C ALA A 131 2.43 5.35 28.91
N MET A 132 1.23 5.69 28.43
CA MET A 132 -0.03 5.47 29.16
C MET A 132 -0.61 4.07 28.97
N LEU A 133 -0.09 3.30 28.02
CA LEU A 133 -0.67 2.05 27.56
C LEU A 133 0.28 0.87 27.82
N ALA A 134 -0.29 -0.29 28.09
CA ALA A 134 0.46 -1.52 28.30
C ALA A 134 1.16 -1.98 27.02
N ARG A 135 0.62 -1.62 25.87
CA ARG A 135 1.22 -1.91 24.54
C ARG A 135 1.23 -0.66 23.68
N PRO A 136 2.30 -0.45 22.88
CA PRO A 136 2.34 0.65 21.93
C PRO A 136 1.17 0.58 20.94
N PRO A 137 0.29 1.60 20.88
CA PRO A 137 -0.88 1.59 20.02
C PRO A 137 -0.51 1.92 18.57
N ALA A 138 -1.40 1.55 17.64
CA ALA A 138 -1.46 2.23 16.35
C ALA A 138 -2.31 3.50 16.50
N MET A 139 -1.96 4.53 15.74
CA MET A 139 -2.66 5.82 15.75
C MET A 139 -2.94 6.29 14.34
N GLY A 140 -4.01 7.05 14.16
CA GLY A 140 -4.33 7.62 12.85
C GLY A 140 -5.44 8.66 12.93
N ILE A 141 -5.83 9.19 11.79
CA ILE A 141 -6.89 10.19 11.68
C ILE A 141 -8.10 9.57 10.98
N ASP A 142 -9.26 9.68 11.60
CA ASP A 142 -10.55 9.44 10.96
C ASP A 142 -10.97 10.71 10.20
N ALA A 143 -10.67 10.78 8.92
CA ALA A 143 -10.99 11.94 8.08
C ALA A 143 -12.49 12.18 7.92
N ARG A 144 -13.34 11.16 8.14
CA ARG A 144 -14.81 11.28 8.04
C ARG A 144 -15.42 11.93 9.29
N ARG A 145 -14.74 11.83 10.45
CA ARG A 145 -15.20 12.36 11.73
C ARG A 145 -14.34 13.50 12.28
N GLY A 146 -13.12 13.68 11.77
CA GLY A 146 -12.17 14.67 12.26
C GLY A 146 -11.71 14.33 13.68
N GLU A 147 -11.32 13.08 13.91
CA GLU A 147 -10.94 12.54 15.22
C GLU A 147 -9.58 11.83 15.14
N LEU A 148 -8.79 11.96 16.21
CA LEU A 148 -7.63 11.11 16.45
C LEU A 148 -8.12 9.71 16.86
N VAL A 149 -7.72 8.69 16.13
CA VAL A 149 -8.02 7.28 16.42
C VAL A 149 -6.82 6.64 17.08
N ILE A 150 -7.04 6.01 18.24
CA ILE A 150 -6.02 5.24 18.95
C ILE A 150 -6.52 3.81 19.07
N MET A 151 -5.77 2.89 18.50
CA MET A 151 -6.12 1.47 18.50
C MET A 151 -5.50 0.79 19.71
N ILE A 152 -6.36 0.33 20.62
CA ILE A 152 -5.97 -0.30 21.90
C ILE A 152 -6.42 -1.77 21.93
N GLY A 153 -5.62 -2.61 22.58
CA GLY A 153 -5.93 -4.03 22.73
C GLY A 153 -5.54 -4.57 24.12
N GLY A 154 -5.88 -5.83 24.37
CA GLY A 154 -5.51 -6.49 25.63
C GLY A 154 -6.04 -5.79 26.89
N ALA A 155 -5.17 -5.57 27.86
CA ALA A 155 -5.53 -4.95 29.16
C ALA A 155 -6.09 -3.52 28.99
N ASP A 156 -5.56 -2.75 28.04
CA ASP A 156 -6.00 -1.37 27.79
C ASP A 156 -7.45 -1.31 27.27
N ALA A 157 -7.85 -2.29 26.47
CA ALA A 157 -9.21 -2.40 25.95
C ALA A 157 -10.21 -2.91 27.00
N ALA A 158 -9.73 -3.67 28.00
CA ALA A 158 -10.54 -4.20 29.11
C ALA A 158 -10.70 -3.21 30.28
N GLY A 159 -9.86 -2.15 30.34
CA GLY A 159 -9.88 -1.13 31.39
C GLY A 159 -10.94 -0.04 31.20
N ASP A 160 -10.86 1.01 31.99
CA ASP A 160 -11.74 2.18 31.85
C ASP A 160 -11.37 3.02 30.62
N ARG A 161 -11.99 2.65 29.51
CA ARG A 161 -11.77 3.29 28.21
C ARG A 161 -12.19 4.76 28.18
N GLU A 162 -13.22 5.12 28.94
CA GLU A 162 -13.71 6.50 28.96
C GLU A 162 -12.74 7.41 29.73
N GLN A 163 -12.21 6.94 30.86
CA GLN A 163 -11.18 7.65 31.59
C GLN A 163 -9.89 7.80 30.76
N LEU A 164 -9.46 6.75 30.08
CA LEU A 164 -8.31 6.78 29.19
C LEU A 164 -8.53 7.77 28.04
N ARG A 165 -9.68 7.72 27.36
CA ARG A 165 -10.04 8.65 26.28
C ARG A 165 -9.95 10.10 26.74
N LYS A 166 -10.60 10.44 27.86
CA LYS A 166 -10.58 11.79 28.45
C LYS A 166 -9.18 12.25 28.85
N ARG A 167 -8.34 11.32 29.32
CA ARG A 167 -6.94 11.64 29.67
C ARG A 167 -6.13 12.00 28.43
N ILE A 168 -6.31 11.25 27.32
CA ILE A 168 -5.63 11.53 26.07
C ILE A 168 -6.17 12.81 25.42
N GLU A 169 -7.48 13.07 25.45
CA GLU A 169 -8.06 14.32 24.95
C GLU A 169 -7.52 15.54 25.69
N ARG A 170 -7.36 15.46 27.02
CA ARG A 170 -6.73 16.56 27.79
C ARG A 170 -5.25 16.77 27.46
N LEU A 171 -4.54 15.71 27.08
CA LEU A 171 -3.14 15.80 26.70
C LEU A 171 -2.97 16.41 25.32
N THR A 172 -3.84 16.05 24.38
CA THR A 172 -3.69 16.35 22.93
C THR A 172 -4.52 17.54 22.47
N ASP A 173 -5.49 17.99 23.29
CA ASP A 173 -6.47 19.04 22.98
C ASP A 173 -7.25 18.81 21.65
N VAL A 174 -7.39 17.55 21.24
CA VAL A 174 -8.18 17.14 20.05
C VAL A 174 -9.17 16.04 20.41
N PRO A 175 -10.25 15.87 19.60
CA PRO A 175 -11.20 14.78 19.83
C PRO A 175 -10.53 13.41 19.59
N VAL A 176 -10.75 12.48 20.52
CA VAL A 176 -10.15 11.15 20.52
C VAL A 176 -11.20 10.06 20.49
N ARG A 177 -10.98 9.07 19.65
CA ARG A 177 -11.73 7.82 19.61
C ARG A 177 -10.81 6.63 19.88
N LEU A 178 -11.16 5.80 20.86
CA LEU A 178 -10.50 4.54 21.11
C LEU A 178 -11.17 3.44 20.27
N ALA A 179 -10.39 2.81 19.40
CA ALA A 179 -10.82 1.69 18.58
C ALA A 179 -10.18 0.39 19.08
N PRO A 180 -10.82 -0.78 18.90
CA PRO A 180 -10.15 -2.05 19.19
C PRO A 180 -8.95 -2.21 18.27
N ALA A 181 -7.80 -2.60 18.82
CA ALA A 181 -6.69 -3.09 18.04
C ALA A 181 -6.96 -4.55 17.70
N ASP A 182 -7.04 -4.84 16.44
CA ASP A 182 -6.80 -6.18 15.94
C ASP A 182 -5.36 -6.59 16.32
N ARG A 183 -5.04 -7.87 16.34
CA ARG A 183 -3.67 -8.31 16.65
C ARG A 183 -2.71 -7.66 15.66
N PRO A 184 -1.76 -6.82 16.09
CA PRO A 184 -0.70 -6.41 15.21
C PRO A 184 0.18 -7.64 14.99
N ASP A 185 0.14 -8.20 13.82
CA ASP A 185 1.27 -8.99 13.37
C ASP A 185 2.30 -7.98 12.83
N GLY A 186 3.15 -7.55 13.73
CA GLY A 186 4.38 -6.90 13.31
C GLY A 186 5.09 -7.84 12.34
N LEU A 187 5.58 -7.31 11.22
CA LEU A 187 6.61 -7.88 10.36
C LEU A 187 6.58 -9.43 10.29
N LEU A 188 5.60 -10.03 9.66
CA LEU A 188 5.62 -11.46 9.40
C LEU A 188 6.20 -11.71 8.00
N ALA A 189 7.50 -11.85 7.96
CA ALA A 189 8.12 -12.65 6.92
C ALA A 189 7.51 -14.06 6.99
N GLY A 190 6.80 -14.48 5.96
CA GLY A 190 6.17 -15.80 5.94
C GLY A 190 7.23 -16.90 5.90
N THR A 191 7.07 -17.95 6.72
CA THR A 191 7.88 -19.17 6.55
C THR A 191 7.48 -19.85 5.24
N ALA A 192 8.48 -20.29 4.46
CA ALA A 192 8.28 -20.89 3.15
C ALA A 192 7.42 -22.16 3.21
N ALA A 193 6.27 -22.13 2.56
CA ALA A 193 5.65 -23.32 1.99
C ALA A 193 5.95 -23.32 0.48
N LEU A 194 6.49 -24.41 -0.02
CA LEU A 194 7.07 -24.51 -1.37
C LEU A 194 6.07 -24.71 -2.51
N ASP A 195 4.77 -24.50 -2.30
CA ASP A 195 3.72 -24.93 -3.22
C ASP A 195 3.01 -23.79 -3.95
N ALA A 196 3.75 -22.86 -4.55
CA ALA A 196 3.15 -21.99 -5.56
C ALA A 196 3.34 -22.64 -6.95
N PRO A 197 2.28 -22.75 -7.78
CA PRO A 197 2.43 -23.28 -9.13
C PRO A 197 3.39 -22.40 -9.94
N PRO A 198 4.19 -22.99 -10.85
CA PRO A 198 5.08 -22.24 -11.70
C PRO A 198 4.28 -21.29 -12.59
N SER A 199 4.67 -20.01 -12.63
CA SER A 199 4.10 -19.03 -13.54
C SER A 199 4.65 -19.25 -14.95
N PRO A 200 3.89 -18.90 -16.00
CA PRO A 200 4.31 -19.10 -17.39
C PRO A 200 5.41 -18.13 -17.87
N LEU A 201 6.05 -17.33 -16.99
CA LEU A 201 7.13 -16.41 -17.39
C LEU A 201 8.41 -17.16 -17.74
N VAL A 202 8.76 -17.22 -19.01
CA VAL A 202 10.06 -17.68 -19.48
C VAL A 202 10.86 -16.46 -19.95
N GLY A 203 11.96 -16.17 -19.26
CA GLY A 203 12.90 -15.10 -19.61
C GLY A 203 13.48 -14.38 -18.38
N PRO A 204 14.60 -13.70 -18.53
CA PRO A 204 15.30 -13.06 -17.43
C PRO A 204 14.64 -11.72 -17.05
N VAL A 205 13.50 -11.75 -16.37
CA VAL A 205 12.79 -10.56 -15.86
C VAL A 205 12.52 -10.75 -14.37
N VAL A 206 12.70 -9.71 -13.56
CA VAL A 206 12.29 -9.67 -12.16
C VAL A 206 11.13 -8.69 -12.04
N PRO A 207 9.87 -9.15 -12.22
CA PRO A 207 8.70 -8.30 -12.09
C PRO A 207 8.42 -7.93 -10.64
N GLY A 208 7.75 -6.81 -10.42
CA GLY A 208 7.09 -6.54 -9.16
C GLY A 208 6.01 -7.59 -8.85
N GLY A 209 5.69 -7.79 -7.59
CA GLY A 209 4.74 -8.83 -7.18
C GLY A 209 5.28 -10.25 -7.28
N SER A 210 6.59 -10.47 -7.42
CA SER A 210 7.22 -11.79 -7.45
C SER A 210 7.70 -12.23 -6.07
N GLN A 211 7.93 -13.53 -5.92
CA GLN A 211 8.50 -14.08 -4.73
C GLN A 211 9.99 -13.74 -4.61
N VAL A 212 10.38 -13.22 -3.46
CA VAL A 212 11.78 -13.19 -3.03
C VAL A 212 11.92 -13.92 -1.71
N MET A 213 13.09 -14.55 -1.51
CA MET A 213 13.35 -15.37 -0.34
C MET A 213 14.79 -15.20 0.13
N GLY A 214 14.99 -15.12 1.43
CA GLY A 214 16.32 -15.06 2.04
C GLY A 214 16.37 -15.65 3.42
N PRO A 215 17.57 -15.97 3.93
CA PRO A 215 17.76 -16.42 5.31
C PRO A 215 17.66 -15.22 6.27
N ASP A 216 17.00 -15.41 7.39
CA ASP A 216 17.12 -14.52 8.54
C ASP A 216 18.52 -14.67 9.14
N PRO A 217 19.27 -13.57 9.28
CA PRO A 217 20.63 -13.62 9.80
C PRO A 217 20.70 -14.09 11.26
N VAL A 218 19.62 -13.98 12.03
CA VAL A 218 19.59 -14.34 13.44
C VAL A 218 19.34 -15.84 13.67
N ASN A 219 18.42 -16.44 12.90
CA ASN A 219 17.99 -17.82 13.15
C ASN A 219 18.14 -18.75 11.94
N GLY A 220 18.61 -18.25 10.80
CA GLY A 220 18.84 -19.00 9.57
C GLY A 220 17.58 -19.51 8.87
N ARG A 221 16.39 -19.19 9.38
CA ARG A 221 15.13 -19.56 8.73
C ARG A 221 14.95 -18.76 7.44
N ARG A 222 14.40 -19.41 6.44
CA ARG A 222 14.09 -18.70 5.19
C ARG A 222 12.76 -17.98 5.33
N TYR A 223 12.79 -16.70 4.97
CA TYR A 223 11.60 -15.84 4.93
C TYR A 223 11.24 -15.51 3.49
N ILE A 224 9.94 -15.42 3.25
CA ILE A 224 9.36 -14.98 1.99
C ILE A 224 8.98 -13.50 2.13
N CYS A 225 9.32 -12.74 1.10
CA CYS A 225 8.80 -11.41 0.83
C CYS A 225 8.32 -11.32 -0.62
N THR A 226 7.82 -10.17 -0.99
CA THR A 226 7.32 -9.87 -2.34
C THR A 226 8.12 -8.72 -2.93
N THR A 227 8.49 -8.79 -4.20
CA THR A 227 9.08 -7.65 -4.93
C THR A 227 8.05 -6.53 -5.11
N GLY A 228 8.50 -5.28 -4.96
CA GLY A 228 7.72 -4.08 -5.25
C GLY A 228 7.83 -3.67 -6.73
N PHE A 229 8.28 -2.45 -6.95
CA PHE A 229 8.46 -1.91 -8.30
C PHE A 229 9.93 -1.86 -8.71
N ALA A 230 10.19 -1.78 -10.01
CA ALA A 230 11.50 -1.48 -10.55
C ALA A 230 11.85 0.00 -10.32
N VAL A 231 13.09 0.26 -9.96
CA VAL A 231 13.64 1.61 -9.72
C VAL A 231 14.97 1.78 -10.43
N SER A 232 15.39 3.03 -10.63
CA SER A 232 16.70 3.36 -11.19
C SER A 232 17.32 4.55 -10.47
N ASP A 233 18.65 4.56 -10.35
CA ASP A 233 19.44 5.71 -9.93
C ASP A 233 19.98 6.53 -11.13
N GLY A 234 19.57 6.16 -12.35
CA GLY A 234 20.00 6.76 -13.61
C GLY A 234 21.10 5.96 -14.33
N GLU A 235 21.86 5.14 -13.61
CA GLU A 235 22.91 4.28 -14.17
C GLU A 235 22.55 2.80 -14.05
N ARG A 236 21.92 2.41 -12.95
CA ARG A 236 21.57 1.04 -12.61
C ARG A 236 20.09 0.87 -12.46
N THR A 237 19.61 -0.34 -12.75
CA THR A 237 18.26 -0.76 -12.44
C THR A 237 18.25 -1.68 -11.22
N ALA A 238 17.19 -1.61 -10.44
CA ALA A 238 17.00 -2.37 -9.22
C ALA A 238 15.53 -2.72 -9.04
N ILE A 239 15.26 -3.67 -8.17
CA ILE A 239 13.93 -3.99 -7.67
C ILE A 239 13.87 -3.63 -6.18
N VAL A 240 12.76 -3.06 -5.74
CA VAL A 240 12.55 -2.77 -4.32
C VAL A 240 11.75 -3.87 -3.63
N THR A 241 11.91 -3.99 -2.32
CA THR A 241 11.05 -4.74 -1.40
C THR A 241 11.00 -4.02 -0.06
N ALA A 242 10.40 -4.60 0.98
CA ALA A 242 10.36 -3.99 2.30
C ALA A 242 11.74 -4.07 3.01
N ALA A 243 12.11 -3.03 3.77
CA ALA A 243 13.38 -2.97 4.48
C ALA A 243 13.54 -4.07 5.55
N HIS A 244 12.43 -4.55 6.12
CA HIS A 244 12.46 -5.62 7.12
C HIS A 244 12.59 -7.03 6.51
N CYS A 245 12.65 -7.16 5.17
CA CYS A 245 13.00 -8.42 4.51
C CYS A 245 14.49 -8.73 4.71
N PRO A 246 14.93 -10.00 4.59
CA PRO A 246 16.35 -10.35 4.69
C PRO A 246 17.22 -9.58 3.69
N ASP A 247 18.44 -9.20 4.09
CA ASP A 247 19.37 -8.47 3.22
C ASP A 247 19.90 -9.33 2.06
N THR A 248 20.02 -10.63 2.28
CA THR A 248 20.39 -11.59 1.24
C THR A 248 19.12 -12.16 0.63
N LEU A 249 18.80 -11.75 -0.59
CA LEU A 249 17.60 -12.19 -1.29
C LEU A 249 17.90 -12.89 -2.61
N GLU A 250 17.09 -13.89 -2.89
CA GLU A 250 16.98 -14.53 -4.20
C GLU A 250 15.56 -14.33 -4.74
N HIS A 251 15.43 -13.87 -5.96
CA HIS A 251 14.17 -13.94 -6.70
C HIS A 251 13.91 -15.38 -7.11
N ILE A 252 12.73 -15.87 -6.83
CA ILE A 252 12.28 -17.20 -7.24
C ILE A 252 11.48 -17.05 -8.53
N ALA A 253 12.13 -17.38 -9.63
CA ALA A 253 11.49 -17.35 -10.94
C ALA A 253 10.43 -18.47 -11.04
N THR A 254 9.63 -18.38 -12.05
CA THR A 254 8.44 -19.23 -12.21
C THR A 254 8.76 -20.66 -12.61
N ASP A 255 9.94 -20.87 -13.20
CA ASP A 255 10.51 -22.20 -13.46
C ASP A 255 11.23 -22.80 -12.23
N GLY A 256 11.19 -22.09 -11.07
CA GLY A 256 11.87 -22.48 -9.85
C GLY A 256 13.34 -22.08 -9.80
N SER A 257 13.89 -21.47 -10.84
CA SER A 257 15.26 -20.97 -10.82
C SER A 257 15.40 -19.82 -9.80
N ARG A 258 16.61 -19.67 -9.25
CA ARG A 258 16.93 -18.69 -8.23
C ARG A 258 17.89 -17.67 -8.78
N ILE A 259 17.50 -16.41 -8.72
CA ILE A 259 18.28 -15.29 -9.22
C ILE A 259 18.72 -14.46 -8.00
N PRO A 260 20.01 -14.43 -7.64
CA PRO A 260 20.48 -13.58 -6.58
C PRO A 260 20.22 -12.11 -6.87
N LEU A 261 19.77 -11.37 -5.84
CA LEU A 261 19.53 -9.94 -5.92
C LEU A 261 20.56 -9.21 -5.03
N PRO A 262 21.63 -8.64 -5.62
CA PRO A 262 22.65 -7.95 -4.86
C PRO A 262 22.08 -6.78 -4.06
N PHE A 263 22.29 -6.80 -2.74
CA PHE A 263 21.83 -5.78 -1.80
C PHE A 263 22.54 -4.45 -2.04
N VAL A 264 21.82 -3.35 -2.07
CA VAL A 264 22.32 -1.98 -2.15
C VAL A 264 22.22 -1.27 -0.81
N GLY A 265 21.06 -1.34 -0.18
CA GLY A 265 20.76 -0.68 1.08
C GLY A 265 19.30 -0.81 1.49
N GLN A 266 19.03 -0.46 2.74
CA GLN A 266 17.69 -0.48 3.31
C GLN A 266 17.44 0.78 4.13
N TRP A 267 16.18 1.24 4.09
CA TRP A 267 15.66 2.42 4.80
C TRP A 267 14.39 2.01 5.54
N GLY A 268 14.52 1.75 6.84
CA GLY A 268 13.43 1.24 7.68
C GLY A 268 13.08 2.18 8.84
N TRP A 269 13.19 3.51 8.66
CA TRP A 269 13.09 4.49 9.73
C TRP A 269 11.85 5.40 9.57
N GLY A 270 11.17 5.66 10.69
CA GLY A 270 10.12 6.67 10.79
C GLY A 270 8.96 6.50 9.80
N PHE A 271 9.18 6.78 8.56
CA PHE A 271 8.19 6.75 7.46
C PHE A 271 8.59 5.84 6.29
N GLN A 272 9.77 5.22 6.34
CA GLN A 272 10.27 4.37 5.27
C GLN A 272 10.29 2.88 5.68
N ASP A 273 10.09 2.02 4.72
CA ASP A 273 10.31 0.58 4.80
C ASP A 273 10.60 0.05 3.40
N VAL A 274 11.76 0.36 2.92
CA VAL A 274 12.19 0.01 1.56
C VAL A 274 13.61 -0.50 1.55
N GLN A 275 13.84 -1.56 0.80
CA GLN A 275 15.15 -2.15 0.50
C GLN A 275 15.32 -2.14 -1.01
N VAL A 276 16.51 -1.78 -1.46
CA VAL A 276 16.90 -1.74 -2.87
C VAL A 276 17.87 -2.88 -3.16
N ASN A 277 17.57 -3.65 -4.20
CA ASN A 277 18.40 -4.78 -4.65
C ASN A 277 18.64 -4.64 -6.14
N LEU A 278 19.92 -4.69 -6.58
CA LEU A 278 20.25 -4.59 -7.99
C LEU A 278 19.58 -5.72 -8.79
N SER A 279 19.02 -5.36 -9.91
CA SER A 279 18.48 -6.30 -10.86
C SER A 279 18.57 -5.73 -12.28
N PRO A 280 19.57 -6.11 -13.06
CA PRO A 280 19.66 -5.70 -14.47
C PRO A 280 18.49 -6.23 -15.30
N LEU A 281 17.72 -7.15 -14.72
CA LEU A 281 16.54 -7.76 -15.34
C LEU A 281 15.22 -7.02 -14.96
N ALA A 282 15.29 -5.94 -14.21
CA ALA A 282 14.13 -5.11 -13.82
C ALA A 282 13.95 -3.87 -14.74
N ASP A 283 14.57 -3.86 -15.92
CA ASP A 283 14.60 -2.74 -16.84
C ASP A 283 13.24 -2.40 -17.51
N ARG A 284 12.28 -3.31 -17.43
CA ARG A 284 10.98 -3.18 -18.11
C ARG A 284 9.88 -2.51 -17.29
N ALA A 285 10.12 -2.13 -16.06
CA ALA A 285 9.11 -1.52 -15.17
C ALA A 285 7.79 -2.32 -15.09
N VAL A 286 7.86 -3.64 -15.06
CA VAL A 286 6.69 -4.53 -15.06
C VAL A 286 6.37 -5.09 -13.70
N PHE A 287 5.09 -5.38 -13.46
CA PHE A 287 4.62 -6.04 -12.24
C PHE A 287 3.44 -6.98 -12.52
N PHE A 288 3.28 -7.99 -11.69
CA PHE A 288 2.13 -8.88 -11.71
C PHE A 288 0.91 -8.22 -11.06
N ALA A 289 -0.24 -8.40 -11.67
CA ALA A 289 -1.50 -7.84 -11.23
C ALA A 289 -2.62 -8.88 -11.08
N ASP A 290 -2.25 -10.13 -10.86
CA ASP A 290 -3.16 -11.22 -10.56
C ASP A 290 -2.51 -12.24 -9.61
N THR A 291 -3.35 -13.07 -8.96
CA THR A 291 -2.88 -14.11 -8.04
C THR A 291 -2.02 -15.17 -8.73
N ALA A 292 -2.39 -15.54 -9.95
CA ALA A 292 -1.73 -16.60 -10.73
C ALA A 292 -0.40 -16.15 -11.38
N ARG A 293 -0.07 -14.85 -11.33
CA ARG A 293 1.10 -14.27 -11.99
C ARG A 293 1.09 -14.46 -13.51
N THR A 294 -0.09 -14.31 -14.11
CA THR A 294 -0.29 -14.42 -15.55
C THR A 294 -0.58 -13.09 -16.23
N GLN A 295 -1.03 -12.10 -15.47
CA GLN A 295 -1.33 -10.75 -15.96
C GLN A 295 -0.20 -9.80 -15.56
N VAL A 296 0.40 -9.18 -16.57
CA VAL A 296 1.51 -8.26 -16.42
C VAL A 296 1.06 -6.85 -16.78
N ARG A 297 1.43 -5.87 -15.94
CA ARG A 297 1.23 -4.44 -16.20
C ARG A 297 2.58 -3.74 -16.23
N GLN A 298 2.64 -2.64 -16.97
CA GLN A 298 3.75 -1.69 -16.88
C GLN A 298 3.37 -0.53 -15.97
N VAL A 299 4.35 0.04 -15.29
CA VAL A 299 4.17 1.26 -14.52
C VAL A 299 4.19 2.44 -15.48
N GLU A 300 3.03 3.07 -15.69
CA GLU A 300 2.89 4.27 -16.55
C GLU A 300 2.82 5.55 -15.71
N HIS A 301 2.32 5.45 -14.47
CA HIS A 301 2.10 6.58 -13.58
C HIS A 301 2.50 6.24 -12.15
N GLN A 302 2.63 7.29 -11.34
CA GLN A 302 2.73 7.17 -9.88
C GLN A 302 1.76 8.13 -9.21
N ARG A 303 1.30 7.76 -8.02
CA ARG A 303 0.47 8.58 -7.15
C ARG A 303 1.00 8.51 -5.73
N GLY A 304 1.49 9.64 -5.22
CA GLY A 304 2.02 9.76 -3.87
C GLY A 304 0.93 9.89 -2.81
N ARG A 305 1.37 10.01 -1.55
CA ARG A 305 0.49 10.11 -0.39
C ARG A 305 -0.44 11.33 -0.44
N ALA A 306 0.06 12.48 -0.88
CA ALA A 306 -0.72 13.72 -0.95
C ALA A 306 -1.95 13.60 -1.87
N ALA A 307 -1.85 12.81 -2.93
CA ALA A 307 -2.93 12.55 -3.87
C ALA A 307 -3.78 11.31 -3.52
N THR A 308 -3.51 10.66 -2.37
CA THR A 308 -4.27 9.51 -1.88
C THR A 308 -5.26 9.95 -0.81
N ARG A 309 -6.51 9.50 -0.90
CA ARG A 309 -7.62 9.94 -0.06
C ARG A 309 -8.26 8.77 0.68
N VAL A 310 -8.86 9.02 1.81
CA VAL A 310 -9.71 8.04 2.49
C VAL A 310 -10.88 7.69 1.57
N GLY A 311 -11.14 6.41 1.38
CA GLY A 311 -12.16 5.90 0.47
C GLY A 311 -11.65 5.56 -0.94
N ASP A 312 -10.44 5.98 -1.33
CA ASP A 312 -9.82 5.53 -2.58
C ASP A 312 -9.75 4.00 -2.63
N LEU A 313 -10.07 3.43 -3.78
CA LEU A 313 -9.81 2.03 -4.07
C LEU A 313 -8.35 1.87 -4.50
N VAL A 314 -7.67 0.92 -3.90
CA VAL A 314 -6.31 0.51 -4.25
C VAL A 314 -6.22 -1.00 -4.29
N CYS A 315 -5.36 -1.53 -5.13
CA CYS A 315 -5.11 -2.95 -5.25
C CYS A 315 -3.70 -3.29 -4.76
N HIS A 316 -3.50 -4.50 -4.31
CA HIS A 316 -2.18 -5.03 -4.00
C HIS A 316 -1.98 -6.41 -4.62
N ARG A 317 -0.74 -6.78 -4.82
CA ARG A 317 -0.35 -8.14 -5.10
C ARG A 317 0.72 -8.58 -4.11
N GLY A 318 0.39 -9.56 -3.27
CA GLY A 318 1.28 -10.20 -2.32
C GLY A 318 1.54 -11.65 -2.71
N GLU A 319 2.72 -12.17 -2.40
CA GLU A 319 3.06 -13.56 -2.75
C GLU A 319 2.20 -14.57 -2.02
N ARG A 320 1.78 -14.25 -0.79
CA ARG A 320 1.02 -15.17 0.07
C ARG A 320 -0.50 -14.95 0.03
N SER A 321 -0.94 -13.74 -0.19
CA SER A 321 -2.37 -13.42 -0.25
C SER A 321 -2.92 -13.30 -1.66
N GLY A 322 -2.04 -13.21 -2.67
CA GLY A 322 -2.44 -13.00 -4.06
C GLY A 322 -2.80 -11.55 -4.36
N TYR A 323 -3.76 -11.37 -5.23
CA TYR A 323 -4.26 -10.08 -5.70
C TYR A 323 -5.61 -9.76 -5.07
N SER A 324 -5.78 -8.55 -4.59
CA SER A 324 -7.07 -8.03 -4.13
C SER A 324 -7.11 -6.51 -4.15
N CYS A 325 -8.32 -5.94 -4.23
CA CYS A 325 -8.55 -4.51 -4.16
C CYS A 325 -9.42 -4.17 -2.95
N ALA A 326 -9.17 -3.01 -2.32
CA ALA A 326 -9.92 -2.57 -1.15
C ALA A 326 -9.78 -1.05 -0.95
N ARG A 327 -10.55 -0.50 0.01
CA ARG A 327 -10.61 0.94 0.28
C ARG A 327 -9.57 1.40 1.29
N VAL A 328 -9.00 2.56 1.02
CA VAL A 328 -8.16 3.29 1.96
C VAL A 328 -9.00 3.71 3.17
N LEU A 329 -8.53 3.34 4.37
CA LEU A 329 -9.15 3.68 5.65
C LEU A 329 -8.59 4.96 6.25
N MET A 330 -7.27 5.14 6.16
CA MET A 330 -6.54 6.29 6.73
C MET A 330 -5.32 6.60 5.86
N THR A 331 -5.06 7.87 5.64
CA THR A 331 -3.86 8.36 4.93
C THR A 331 -2.79 8.88 5.89
N ASP A 332 -3.14 9.05 7.16
CA ASP A 332 -2.29 9.58 8.22
C ASP A 332 -2.23 8.55 9.36
N PHE A 333 -1.63 7.40 9.07
CA PHE A 333 -1.56 6.25 9.96
C PHE A 333 -0.14 6.05 10.49
N ALA A 334 -0.01 5.84 11.81
CA ALA A 334 1.21 5.44 12.50
C ALA A 334 1.01 4.00 13.00
N PRO A 335 1.68 2.99 12.41
CA PRO A 335 1.61 1.61 12.87
C PRO A 335 2.03 1.44 14.34
N SER A 336 1.51 0.40 14.98
CA SER A 336 1.84 0.04 16.37
C SER A 336 3.29 -0.46 16.52
N GLY A 337 3.81 -0.42 17.73
CA GLY A 337 5.12 -0.98 18.05
C GLY A 337 6.29 -0.12 17.57
N ASP A 338 7.47 -0.74 17.49
CA ASP A 338 8.73 -0.11 17.11
C ASP A 338 9.18 -0.55 15.71
N LEU A 339 8.24 -0.56 14.77
CA LEU A 339 8.42 -1.11 13.43
C LEU A 339 9.23 -0.21 12.47
N CYS A 340 9.63 0.98 12.94
CA CYS A 340 10.33 1.98 12.16
C CYS A 340 11.65 2.43 12.82
N GLY A 341 12.37 1.50 13.45
CA GLY A 341 13.54 1.84 14.26
C GLY A 341 13.18 2.62 15.52
N GLY A 342 11.96 2.47 15.99
CA GLY A 342 11.23 3.19 17.00
C GLY A 342 9.78 3.36 16.58
N ALA A 343 9.09 4.34 17.16
CA ALA A 343 7.72 4.66 16.79
C ALA A 343 7.62 5.14 15.33
N CYS A 344 6.67 4.61 14.57
CA CYS A 344 6.42 5.07 13.22
C CYS A 344 5.77 6.46 13.19
N LEU A 345 6.13 7.28 12.21
CA LEU A 345 5.47 8.55 11.94
C LEU A 345 4.07 8.33 11.31
N PRO A 346 3.12 9.28 11.46
CA PRO A 346 1.78 9.17 10.87
C PRO A 346 1.80 9.49 9.36
N MET A 347 2.54 8.72 8.60
CA MET A 347 2.76 8.93 7.16
C MET A 347 2.42 7.68 6.33
N TRP A 348 1.96 6.63 6.98
CA TRP A 348 1.54 5.39 6.34
C TRP A 348 0.08 5.46 5.89
N VAL A 349 -0.27 4.63 4.94
CA VAL A 349 -1.64 4.50 4.45
C VAL A 349 -2.18 3.13 4.86
N ALA A 350 -3.30 3.12 5.58
CA ALA A 350 -4.00 1.91 5.98
C ALA A 350 -5.16 1.62 5.02
N VAL A 351 -5.31 0.35 4.65
CA VAL A 351 -6.30 -0.14 3.67
C VAL A 351 -7.07 -1.30 4.29
N ALA A 352 -8.38 -1.36 4.08
CA ALA A 352 -9.22 -2.46 4.54
C ALA A 352 -8.72 -3.83 4.04
N GLY A 353 -8.97 -4.91 4.81
CA GLY A 353 -8.88 -6.26 4.26
C GLY A 353 -9.72 -6.35 2.98
N PRO A 354 -9.75 -7.37 2.16
CA PRO A 354 -10.05 -8.72 2.62
C PRO A 354 -8.85 -9.65 2.72
N SER A 355 -7.74 -9.33 2.10
CA SER A 355 -6.62 -10.25 2.02
C SER A 355 -5.31 -9.59 2.43
N CYS A 356 -4.58 -10.23 3.33
CA CYS A 356 -3.20 -9.90 3.70
C CYS A 356 -2.57 -11.06 4.46
N ARG A 357 -1.30 -11.33 4.24
CA ARG A 357 -0.54 -12.39 4.94
C ARG A 357 0.91 -12.03 5.09
N GLY A 358 1.56 -12.60 6.10
CA GLY A 358 3.02 -12.56 6.20
C GLY A 358 3.67 -13.17 4.96
N GLY A 359 4.62 -12.43 4.35
CA GLY A 359 5.22 -12.74 3.05
C GLY A 359 4.76 -11.83 1.92
N ASP A 360 3.69 -11.05 2.11
CA ASP A 360 3.26 -10.01 1.17
C ASP A 360 4.11 -8.74 1.26
N SER A 361 4.95 -8.64 2.28
CA SER A 361 5.86 -7.50 2.55
C SER A 361 6.67 -7.11 1.33
N GLY A 362 6.69 -5.83 1.00
CA GLY A 362 7.35 -5.27 -0.18
C GLY A 362 6.50 -5.30 -1.45
N GLY A 363 5.38 -6.03 -1.45
CA GLY A 363 4.52 -6.17 -2.61
C GLY A 363 3.97 -4.83 -3.12
N PRO A 364 3.68 -4.72 -4.43
CA PRO A 364 3.23 -3.49 -5.05
C PRO A 364 1.79 -3.15 -4.63
N ILE A 365 1.57 -1.86 -4.33
CA ILE A 365 0.25 -1.24 -4.20
C ILE A 365 0.03 -0.38 -5.44
N PHE A 366 -1.10 -0.55 -6.10
CA PHE A 366 -1.38 0.06 -7.38
C PHE A 366 -2.87 0.24 -7.66
N ILE A 367 -3.21 0.92 -8.72
CA ILE A 367 -4.51 0.93 -9.39
C ILE A 367 -4.29 1.12 -10.89
N GLY A 368 -4.89 0.27 -11.74
CA GLY A 368 -4.56 0.28 -13.16
C GLY A 368 -3.07 0.06 -13.38
N THR A 369 -2.45 1.00 -14.09
CA THR A 369 -0.99 1.07 -14.34
C THR A 369 -0.27 2.09 -13.43
N THR A 370 -0.98 2.63 -12.43
CA THR A 370 -0.45 3.63 -11.49
C THR A 370 0.14 2.98 -10.26
N ALA A 371 1.44 3.15 -10.00
CA ALA A 371 2.11 2.75 -8.77
C ALA A 371 1.76 3.71 -7.62
N ILE A 372 1.48 3.14 -6.43
CA ILE A 372 1.01 3.90 -5.26
C ILE A 372 1.93 3.68 -4.05
N GLY A 373 2.43 2.47 -3.83
CA GLY A 373 3.26 2.20 -2.65
C GLY A 373 3.77 0.77 -2.55
N LEU A 374 4.39 0.46 -1.40
CA LEU A 374 4.94 -0.85 -1.06
C LEU A 374 4.31 -1.35 0.23
N LEU A 375 3.78 -2.57 0.22
CA LEU A 375 3.16 -3.17 1.39
C LEU A 375 4.18 -3.38 2.51
N LYS A 376 3.89 -2.83 3.70
CA LYS A 376 4.73 -2.98 4.89
C LYS A 376 4.25 -4.10 5.80
N GLY A 377 2.99 -4.07 6.18
CA GLY A 377 2.48 -4.98 7.18
C GLY A 377 0.96 -4.99 7.26
N SER A 378 0.46 -5.75 8.21
CA SER A 378 -0.96 -6.00 8.34
C SER A 378 -1.38 -6.16 9.80
N SER A 379 -2.68 -6.09 10.03
CA SER A 379 -3.33 -6.36 11.29
C SER A 379 -4.40 -7.43 11.10
N TYR A 380 -4.49 -8.37 12.03
CA TYR A 380 -5.37 -9.53 11.93
C TYR A 380 -6.44 -9.50 13.00
N ARG A 381 -7.65 -9.92 12.65
CA ARG A 381 -8.75 -10.11 13.59
C ARG A 381 -8.48 -11.32 14.50
N GLY A 382 -9.30 -11.49 15.51
CA GLY A 382 -9.18 -12.59 16.47
C GLY A 382 -9.27 -13.98 15.81
N ASP A 383 -9.98 -14.11 14.69
CA ASP A 383 -10.11 -15.31 13.87
C ASP A 383 -8.95 -15.50 12.86
N ARG A 384 -7.94 -14.65 12.89
CA ARG A 384 -6.79 -14.58 11.99
C ARG A 384 -7.11 -14.16 10.56
N SER A 385 -8.32 -13.67 10.29
CA SER A 385 -8.60 -13.00 9.02
C SER A 385 -7.88 -11.65 8.93
N CYS A 386 -7.62 -11.17 7.72
CA CYS A 386 -7.06 -9.84 7.51
C CYS A 386 -8.02 -8.77 8.05
N GLY A 387 -7.57 -7.93 8.96
CA GLY A 387 -8.30 -6.76 9.43
C GLY A 387 -8.09 -5.58 8.51
N PHE A 388 -6.84 -5.19 8.36
CA PHE A 388 -6.36 -4.18 7.44
C PHE A 388 -4.87 -4.41 7.17
N TYR A 389 -4.37 -3.86 6.08
CA TYR A 389 -2.93 -3.76 5.81
C TYR A 389 -2.53 -2.29 5.69
N TYR A 390 -1.24 -2.01 5.74
CA TYR A 390 -0.72 -0.67 5.55
C TYR A 390 0.55 -0.69 4.71
N TYR A 391 0.76 0.41 3.99
CA TYR A 391 1.84 0.50 3.03
C TYR A 391 2.61 1.82 3.14
N MET A 392 3.86 1.79 2.67
CA MET A 392 4.68 2.97 2.44
C MET A 392 4.30 3.58 1.10
N PRO A 393 3.89 4.86 1.05
CA PRO A 393 3.66 5.56 -0.22
C PRO A 393 4.91 5.60 -1.11
N ILE A 394 4.69 5.59 -2.43
CA ILE A 394 5.77 5.48 -3.42
C ILE A 394 6.71 6.69 -3.45
N ASP A 395 6.26 7.84 -3.01
CA ASP A 395 7.04 9.07 -2.89
C ASP A 395 8.10 9.02 -1.78
N TYR A 396 8.12 7.98 -0.96
CA TYR A 396 9.14 7.76 0.06
C TYR A 396 10.25 6.78 -0.37
N LEU A 397 10.44 6.59 -1.67
CA LEU A 397 11.64 5.90 -2.17
C LEU A 397 12.91 6.59 -1.68
N PRO A 398 14.03 5.87 -1.51
CA PRO A 398 15.27 6.45 -1.03
C PRO A 398 15.80 7.52 -1.97
N GLU A 399 16.49 8.51 -1.41
CA GLU A 399 17.13 9.56 -2.19
C GLU A 399 18.07 8.95 -3.26
N GLY A 400 18.03 9.51 -4.46
CA GLY A 400 18.79 9.03 -5.61
C GLY A 400 18.09 7.91 -6.40
N TRP A 401 17.10 7.22 -5.83
CA TRP A 401 16.35 6.18 -6.51
C TRP A 401 14.97 6.68 -6.97
N ARG A 402 14.62 6.41 -8.20
CA ARG A 402 13.34 6.84 -8.80
C ARG A 402 12.61 5.62 -9.36
N LEU A 403 11.30 5.67 -9.24
CA LEU A 403 10.43 4.68 -9.86
C LEU A 403 10.71 4.63 -11.37
N LEU A 404 10.91 3.44 -11.89
CA LEU A 404 11.02 3.23 -13.32
C LEU A 404 9.62 3.23 -13.92
N THR A 405 9.39 4.10 -14.89
CA THR A 405 8.13 4.21 -15.62
C THR A 405 8.38 4.08 -17.11
N VAL A 406 7.39 3.58 -17.85
CA VAL A 406 7.45 3.60 -19.31
C VAL A 406 6.89 4.93 -19.82
N PRO A 407 7.53 5.57 -20.81
CA PRO A 407 6.95 6.74 -21.46
C PRO A 407 5.61 6.38 -22.10
N ARG A 408 4.67 7.33 -22.10
CA ARG A 408 3.46 7.19 -22.93
C ARG A 408 3.87 7.13 -24.40
N PRO A 409 3.25 6.24 -25.19
CA PRO A 409 3.45 6.21 -26.63
C PRO A 409 2.96 7.49 -27.31
#